data_ddeea5a656d9433d08bc9e32e705bd54
#
_entry.id   ddeea5a656d9433d08bc9e32e705bd54
#
_cell.length_a   1.000
_cell.length_b   1.000
_cell.length_c   1.000
_cell.angle_alpha   90.00
_cell.angle_beta   90.00
_cell.angle_gamma   90.00
#
_symmetry.space_group_name_H-M   'P 1'
#
loop_
_entity.id
_entity.type
_entity.pdbx_description
1 polymer ?
#
loop_
_entity_poly.entity_id
_entity_poly.type
_entity_poly.pdbx_seq_one_letter_code
_entity_poly.pdbx_strand_id
1 'polypeptide(L)'
;MDNNKLKILIVDDQPSNLRFLSKILTDQGYNVKRAISGQLGLNAALGSPPNLILLDIMMPDMDGYELCQKLKSMESTRSVPIIFLSGLDDVQYKIKAFQVGGVDYITKPFQVEEVLARIDTQIALQKLQNKLEEQNALLQQSQSLIASILNSSLDGIAAFATVRNQERKIVDFQWILVNHSVEAILDLKSEELVGKYLLEEMPLHRKNGLFDLYVSVVETGEPLDTEFYYEQEKLSPCWLQIVAVKLNDGFAVTFHNITARKQAEEELARSNAELEQFAYVASHDLQAPLSTIASYAQLLEGRYRDKIDANAMKFIQKMIKGSVRMQSLIDDLLEYSRVSKKSKDFEPTDCNQIFEEACGNLHLAIRKNQATVSRCDLPTVIGDCSQMVQVFQNLIGNAIKYRRDEPPIIHLNAERRETDWLFSVSDNGIGIDSKHSERIFQIFQRLHTQEEYTGTGIGLAICQKIVERHGGQIWVESQLGAGAIFYFTLPYIKL
;
A
#
# COMPACT_ATOMS: atom_id res chain seq x y z
N MET A 1 -42.04 -34.97 -3.30
CA MET A 1 -42.98 -34.90 -4.42
C MET A 1 -42.28 -34.13 -5.52
N ASP A 2 -42.11 -34.76 -6.67
CA ASP A 2 -41.23 -34.32 -7.79
C ASP A 2 -41.64 -32.95 -8.36
N ASN A 3 -41.02 -31.88 -7.86
CA ASN A 3 -41.35 -30.51 -8.30
C ASN A 3 -40.55 -30.11 -9.59
N ASN A 4 -39.91 -31.08 -10.25
CA ASN A 4 -38.98 -30.81 -11.36
C ASN A 4 -39.49 -31.31 -12.74
N LYS A 5 -40.76 -31.76 -12.82
CA LYS A 5 -41.32 -32.18 -14.10
C LYS A 5 -41.83 -31.00 -14.89
N LEU A 6 -41.39 -30.87 -16.16
CA LEU A 6 -41.82 -29.82 -17.07
C LEU A 6 -43.36 -29.92 -17.26
N LYS A 7 -44.03 -28.79 -17.15
CA LYS A 7 -45.49 -28.67 -17.22
C LYS A 7 -45.91 -28.37 -18.65
N ILE A 8 -46.77 -29.20 -19.22
CA ILE A 8 -47.37 -28.98 -20.53
C ILE A 8 -48.88 -28.81 -20.36
N LEU A 9 -49.44 -27.75 -20.91
CA LEU A 9 -50.87 -27.51 -20.99
C LEU A 9 -51.38 -27.96 -22.38
N ILE A 10 -52.38 -28.81 -22.43
CA ILE A 10 -53.08 -29.20 -23.66
C ILE A 10 -54.48 -28.56 -23.63
N VAL A 11 -54.79 -27.83 -24.69
CA VAL A 11 -56.10 -27.20 -24.87
C VAL A 11 -56.68 -27.70 -26.18
N ASP A 12 -57.73 -28.50 -26.11
CA ASP A 12 -58.46 -29.12 -27.26
C ASP A 12 -59.89 -29.45 -26.83
N ASP A 13 -60.86 -29.13 -27.63
CA ASP A 13 -62.31 -29.37 -27.30
C ASP A 13 -62.69 -30.86 -27.43
N GLN A 14 -61.86 -31.68 -28.07
CA GLN A 14 -62.12 -33.12 -28.25
C GLN A 14 -61.46 -33.94 -27.13
N PRO A 15 -62.28 -34.65 -26.31
CA PRO A 15 -61.75 -35.46 -25.22
C PRO A 15 -60.88 -36.62 -25.66
N SER A 16 -60.98 -37.09 -26.89
CA SER A 16 -60.13 -38.12 -27.49
C SER A 16 -58.68 -37.63 -27.66
N ASN A 17 -58.52 -36.42 -28.19
CA ASN A 17 -57.22 -35.77 -28.40
C ASN A 17 -56.50 -35.51 -27.06
N LEU A 18 -57.29 -34.97 -26.09
CA LEU A 18 -56.75 -34.74 -24.76
C LEU A 18 -56.21 -36.01 -24.09
N ARG A 19 -56.99 -37.12 -24.19
CA ARG A 19 -56.57 -38.40 -23.62
C ARG A 19 -55.35 -38.97 -24.31
N PHE A 20 -55.31 -38.91 -25.63
CA PHE A 20 -54.23 -39.42 -26.43
C PHE A 20 -52.88 -38.65 -26.12
N LEU A 21 -52.90 -37.34 -26.29
CA LEU A 21 -51.72 -36.51 -26.04
C LEU A 21 -51.30 -36.54 -24.57
N SER A 22 -52.26 -36.52 -23.65
CA SER A 22 -51.95 -36.60 -22.22
C SER A 22 -51.28 -37.91 -21.85
N LYS A 23 -51.69 -39.04 -22.42
CA LYS A 23 -51.07 -40.35 -22.17
C LYS A 23 -49.61 -40.35 -22.65
N ILE A 24 -49.40 -39.98 -23.91
CA ILE A 24 -48.05 -39.94 -24.51
C ILE A 24 -47.10 -39.09 -23.71
N LEU A 25 -47.52 -37.87 -23.36
CA LEU A 25 -46.64 -36.92 -22.65
C LEU A 25 -46.43 -37.32 -21.18
N THR A 26 -47.42 -37.91 -20.53
CA THR A 26 -47.24 -38.43 -19.16
C THR A 26 -46.31 -39.62 -19.13
N ASP A 27 -46.40 -40.52 -20.12
CA ASP A 27 -45.49 -41.67 -20.26
C ASP A 27 -44.02 -41.23 -20.50
N GLN A 28 -43.82 -40.05 -21.10
CA GLN A 28 -42.50 -39.39 -21.25
C GLN A 28 -42.05 -38.58 -20.02
N GLY A 29 -42.85 -38.60 -18.95
CA GLY A 29 -42.49 -37.98 -17.71
C GLY A 29 -42.89 -36.49 -17.54
N TYR A 30 -43.61 -35.92 -18.51
CA TYR A 30 -44.17 -34.56 -18.40
C TYR A 30 -45.34 -34.48 -17.41
N ASN A 31 -45.49 -33.30 -16.78
CA ASN A 31 -46.66 -32.98 -15.95
C ASN A 31 -47.72 -32.32 -16.85
N VAL A 32 -48.76 -33.04 -17.17
CA VAL A 32 -49.76 -32.61 -18.17
C VAL A 32 -51.02 -32.08 -17.50
N LYS A 33 -51.36 -30.83 -17.82
CA LYS A 33 -52.67 -30.24 -17.55
C LYS A 33 -53.52 -30.27 -18.83
N ARG A 34 -54.84 -30.45 -18.68
CA ARG A 34 -55.78 -30.53 -19.77
C ARG A 34 -56.88 -29.48 -19.60
N ALA A 35 -57.26 -28.82 -20.69
CA ALA A 35 -58.35 -27.89 -20.76
C ALA A 35 -59.25 -28.24 -21.97
N ILE A 36 -60.54 -28.32 -21.77
CA ILE A 36 -61.52 -28.69 -22.81
C ILE A 36 -62.10 -27.49 -23.54
N SER A 37 -61.63 -26.26 -23.21
CA SER A 37 -62.10 -25.03 -23.86
C SER A 37 -61.00 -23.94 -23.74
N GLY A 38 -61.08 -22.93 -24.61
CA GLY A 38 -60.16 -21.82 -24.61
C GLY A 38 -60.13 -21.04 -23.29
N GLN A 39 -61.32 -20.80 -22.70
CA GLN A 39 -61.40 -20.09 -21.42
C GLN A 39 -60.82 -20.89 -20.26
N LEU A 40 -60.93 -22.20 -20.21
CA LEU A 40 -60.31 -23.06 -19.21
C LEU A 40 -58.80 -23.12 -19.43
N GLY A 41 -58.37 -23.12 -20.70
CA GLY A 41 -56.95 -23.03 -21.07
C GLY A 41 -56.30 -21.76 -20.57
N LEU A 42 -56.92 -20.60 -20.77
CA LEU A 42 -56.47 -19.31 -20.28
C LEU A 42 -56.33 -19.30 -18.76
N ASN A 43 -57.36 -19.73 -18.04
CA ASN A 43 -57.36 -19.77 -16.58
C ASN A 43 -56.26 -20.73 -16.04
N ALA A 44 -56.09 -21.87 -16.70
CA ALA A 44 -55.07 -22.85 -16.32
C ALA A 44 -53.62 -22.32 -16.53
N ALA A 45 -53.39 -21.58 -17.62
CA ALA A 45 -52.09 -20.97 -17.92
C ALA A 45 -51.75 -19.81 -16.96
N LEU A 46 -52.74 -18.98 -16.62
CA LEU A 46 -52.55 -17.88 -15.67
C LEU A 46 -52.38 -18.36 -14.22
N GLY A 47 -53.11 -19.35 -13.80
CA GLY A 47 -53.01 -19.89 -12.43
C GLY A 47 -51.69 -20.63 -12.14
N SER A 48 -51.08 -21.22 -13.16
CA SER A 48 -49.76 -21.89 -13.08
C SER A 48 -49.17 -21.96 -14.49
N PRO A 49 -48.35 -20.99 -14.88
CA PRO A 49 -47.75 -20.94 -16.22
C PRO A 49 -47.05 -22.26 -16.57
N PRO A 50 -47.39 -22.87 -17.73
CA PRO A 50 -46.76 -24.09 -18.21
C PRO A 50 -45.41 -23.76 -18.91
N ASN A 51 -44.59 -24.79 -19.13
CA ASN A 51 -43.40 -24.66 -19.93
C ASN A 51 -43.66 -24.72 -21.44
N LEU A 52 -44.82 -25.27 -21.86
CA LEU A 52 -45.26 -25.34 -23.24
C LEU A 52 -46.79 -25.53 -23.29
N ILE A 53 -47.42 -24.98 -24.31
CA ILE A 53 -48.84 -25.15 -24.58
C ILE A 53 -49.05 -25.85 -25.93
N LEU A 54 -49.84 -26.93 -25.95
CA LEU A 54 -50.41 -27.50 -27.16
C LEU A 54 -51.83 -26.96 -27.29
N LEU A 55 -52.13 -26.29 -28.39
CA LEU A 55 -53.37 -25.52 -28.54
C LEU A 55 -54.12 -25.87 -29.81
N ASP A 56 -55.30 -26.38 -29.67
CA ASP A 56 -56.18 -26.60 -30.84
C ASP A 56 -56.64 -25.25 -31.43
N ILE A 57 -56.69 -25.18 -32.76
CA ILE A 57 -57.15 -23.99 -33.49
C ILE A 57 -58.60 -23.85 -33.41
N MET A 58 -59.37 -24.94 -33.63
CA MET A 58 -60.83 -24.95 -33.82
C MET A 58 -61.50 -25.33 -32.51
N MET A 59 -61.91 -24.37 -31.74
CA MET A 59 -62.68 -24.57 -30.51
C MET A 59 -63.97 -23.71 -30.51
N PRO A 60 -65.14 -24.18 -29.93
CA PRO A 60 -66.43 -23.50 -30.09
C PRO A 60 -66.59 -22.19 -29.27
N ASP A 61 -65.84 -22.01 -28.14
CA ASP A 61 -66.03 -20.87 -27.24
C ASP A 61 -65.03 -19.72 -27.58
N MET A 62 -63.79 -20.06 -27.79
CA MET A 62 -62.67 -19.15 -28.13
C MET A 62 -61.72 -19.90 -29.04
N ASP A 63 -61.47 -19.36 -30.23
CA ASP A 63 -60.53 -20.03 -31.14
C ASP A 63 -59.12 -20.00 -30.61
N GLY A 64 -58.28 -20.94 -31.10
CA GLY A 64 -56.89 -21.04 -30.64
C GLY A 64 -56.05 -19.81 -30.95
N TYR A 65 -56.33 -19.08 -32.00
CA TYR A 65 -55.60 -17.86 -32.35
C TYR A 65 -55.88 -16.73 -31.35
N GLU A 66 -57.16 -16.56 -30.98
CA GLU A 66 -57.57 -15.57 -29.96
C GLU A 66 -56.95 -15.87 -28.60
N LEU A 67 -56.96 -17.17 -28.20
CA LEU A 67 -56.31 -17.59 -26.96
C LEU A 67 -54.79 -17.31 -27.00
N CYS A 68 -54.14 -17.63 -28.11
CA CYS A 68 -52.71 -17.38 -28.28
C CYS A 68 -52.37 -15.88 -28.13
N GLN A 69 -53.15 -15.00 -28.82
CA GLN A 69 -52.92 -13.54 -28.69
C GLN A 69 -53.13 -13.04 -27.25
N LYS A 70 -54.15 -13.53 -26.53
CA LYS A 70 -54.35 -13.19 -25.11
C LYS A 70 -53.21 -13.65 -24.25
N LEU A 71 -52.70 -14.87 -24.41
CA LEU A 71 -51.56 -15.40 -23.68
C LEU A 71 -50.26 -14.62 -23.99
N LYS A 72 -50.04 -14.24 -25.25
CA LYS A 72 -48.85 -13.47 -25.67
C LYS A 72 -48.89 -12.00 -25.25
N SER A 73 -50.06 -11.45 -24.96
CA SER A 73 -50.22 -10.07 -24.43
C SER A 73 -49.96 -9.97 -22.93
N MET A 74 -49.94 -11.07 -22.20
CA MET A 74 -49.75 -11.10 -20.74
C MET A 74 -48.33 -11.43 -20.36
N GLU A 75 -47.75 -10.67 -19.43
CA GLU A 75 -46.34 -10.80 -19.03
C GLU A 75 -45.99 -12.20 -18.51
N SER A 76 -46.88 -12.83 -17.73
CA SER A 76 -46.64 -14.15 -17.13
C SER A 76 -46.66 -15.32 -18.13
N THR A 77 -47.23 -15.14 -19.32
CA THR A 77 -47.39 -16.21 -20.32
C THR A 77 -46.79 -15.87 -21.68
N ARG A 78 -46.30 -14.63 -21.89
CA ARG A 78 -45.74 -14.17 -23.17
C ARG A 78 -44.61 -15.07 -23.66
N SER A 79 -43.72 -15.51 -22.77
CA SER A 79 -42.55 -16.32 -23.10
C SER A 79 -42.85 -17.79 -23.30
N VAL A 80 -44.04 -18.27 -22.91
CA VAL A 80 -44.43 -19.68 -23.04
C VAL A 80 -44.59 -20.06 -24.52
N PRO A 81 -43.88 -21.06 -25.03
CA PRO A 81 -44.04 -21.53 -26.39
C PRO A 81 -45.42 -22.19 -26.60
N ILE A 82 -46.07 -21.82 -27.70
CA ILE A 82 -47.40 -22.36 -28.07
C ILE A 82 -47.25 -23.10 -29.40
N ILE A 83 -47.54 -24.39 -29.41
CA ILE A 83 -47.57 -25.24 -30.59
C ILE A 83 -49.03 -25.45 -30.93
N PHE A 84 -49.42 -25.09 -32.15
CA PHE A 84 -50.82 -25.28 -32.59
C PHE A 84 -51.07 -26.70 -33.04
N LEU A 85 -52.28 -27.20 -32.74
CA LEU A 85 -52.79 -28.46 -33.22
C LEU A 85 -53.78 -28.17 -34.36
N SER A 86 -53.54 -28.62 -35.60
CA SER A 86 -54.31 -28.26 -36.78
C SER A 86 -54.85 -29.50 -37.52
N GLY A 87 -56.13 -29.50 -37.86
CA GLY A 87 -56.72 -30.52 -38.75
C GLY A 87 -56.67 -30.15 -40.24
N LEU A 88 -56.19 -28.94 -40.56
CA LEU A 88 -56.18 -28.44 -41.94
C LEU A 88 -54.78 -28.31 -42.44
N ASP A 89 -54.53 -28.82 -43.64
CA ASP A 89 -53.20 -28.77 -44.29
C ASP A 89 -53.01 -27.51 -45.14
N ASP A 90 -53.91 -26.54 -44.96
CA ASP A 90 -53.87 -25.27 -45.71
C ASP A 90 -52.80 -24.36 -45.17
N VAL A 91 -51.96 -23.85 -46.06
CA VAL A 91 -50.83 -22.96 -45.78
C VAL A 91 -51.28 -21.67 -45.08
N GLN A 92 -52.48 -21.17 -45.35
CA GLN A 92 -52.97 -19.93 -44.75
C GLN A 92 -53.18 -20.04 -43.22
N TYR A 93 -53.65 -21.19 -42.72
CA TYR A 93 -53.79 -21.43 -41.29
C TYR A 93 -52.45 -21.55 -40.57
N LYS A 94 -51.45 -22.15 -41.23
CA LYS A 94 -50.07 -22.22 -40.72
C LYS A 94 -49.41 -20.86 -40.60
N ILE A 95 -49.54 -19.99 -41.61
CA ILE A 95 -49.04 -18.62 -41.59
C ILE A 95 -49.71 -17.82 -40.46
N LYS A 96 -51.02 -17.91 -40.30
CA LYS A 96 -51.78 -17.23 -39.23
C LYS A 96 -51.30 -17.67 -37.83
N ALA A 97 -51.03 -18.96 -37.63
CA ALA A 97 -50.51 -19.50 -36.38
C ALA A 97 -49.19 -18.81 -35.94
N PHE A 98 -48.26 -18.63 -36.85
CA PHE A 98 -46.99 -17.91 -36.59
C PHE A 98 -47.20 -16.42 -36.38
N GLN A 99 -48.11 -15.78 -37.14
CA GLN A 99 -48.40 -14.33 -36.99
C GLN A 99 -49.00 -13.96 -35.63
N VAL A 100 -49.76 -14.85 -35.00
CA VAL A 100 -50.35 -14.62 -33.67
C VAL A 100 -49.38 -14.97 -32.52
N GLY A 101 -48.16 -15.43 -32.83
CA GLY A 101 -47.12 -15.74 -31.83
C GLY A 101 -46.95 -17.23 -31.48
N GLY A 102 -47.56 -18.14 -32.25
CA GLY A 102 -47.22 -19.57 -32.16
C GLY A 102 -45.80 -19.86 -32.65
N VAL A 103 -45.16 -20.81 -32.05
CA VAL A 103 -43.73 -21.16 -32.37
C VAL A 103 -43.65 -22.35 -33.33
N ASP A 104 -44.71 -23.17 -33.40
CA ASP A 104 -44.77 -24.34 -34.28
C ASP A 104 -46.22 -24.84 -34.44
N TYR A 105 -46.43 -25.85 -35.27
CA TYR A 105 -47.75 -26.51 -35.44
C TYR A 105 -47.57 -28.01 -35.59
N ILE A 106 -48.61 -28.82 -35.26
CA ILE A 106 -48.71 -30.24 -35.39
C ILE A 106 -49.98 -30.58 -36.14
N THR A 107 -49.93 -31.39 -37.19
CA THR A 107 -51.10 -31.75 -37.96
C THR A 107 -51.82 -32.97 -37.38
N LYS A 108 -53.14 -32.94 -37.43
CA LYS A 108 -54.00 -34.10 -37.10
C LYS A 108 -54.25 -34.96 -38.36
N PRO A 109 -54.10 -36.29 -38.27
CA PRO A 109 -54.02 -37.15 -37.08
C PRO A 109 -52.53 -37.12 -36.55
N PHE A 110 -52.39 -37.13 -35.21
CA PHE A 110 -51.13 -37.04 -34.53
C PHE A 110 -50.20 -38.24 -34.72
N GLN A 111 -48.96 -38.01 -35.11
CA GLN A 111 -47.90 -38.98 -35.03
C GLN A 111 -47.06 -38.76 -33.77
N VAL A 112 -46.87 -39.81 -32.95
CA VAL A 112 -46.24 -39.73 -31.64
C VAL A 112 -44.86 -39.10 -31.71
N GLU A 113 -44.09 -39.60 -32.68
CA GLU A 113 -42.68 -39.18 -32.89
C GLU A 113 -42.61 -37.70 -33.28
N GLU A 114 -43.55 -37.18 -34.10
CA GLU A 114 -43.60 -35.78 -34.49
C GLU A 114 -43.96 -34.88 -33.29
N VAL A 115 -44.95 -35.26 -32.50
CA VAL A 115 -45.38 -34.52 -31.30
C VAL A 115 -44.19 -34.36 -30.33
N LEU A 116 -43.50 -35.45 -30.04
CA LEU A 116 -42.39 -35.45 -29.10
C LEU A 116 -41.20 -34.64 -29.65
N ALA A 117 -40.82 -34.84 -30.92
CA ALA A 117 -39.71 -34.10 -31.50
C ALA A 117 -39.91 -32.57 -31.49
N ARG A 118 -41.11 -32.08 -31.78
CA ARG A 118 -41.43 -30.65 -31.75
C ARG A 118 -41.43 -30.08 -30.34
N ILE A 119 -42.00 -30.82 -29.38
CA ILE A 119 -41.99 -30.42 -27.97
C ILE A 119 -40.57 -30.34 -27.43
N ASP A 120 -39.75 -31.37 -27.65
CA ASP A 120 -38.37 -31.42 -27.19
C ASP A 120 -37.53 -30.30 -27.80
N THR A 121 -37.74 -30.01 -29.10
CA THR A 121 -37.08 -28.90 -29.77
C THR A 121 -37.40 -27.55 -29.13
N GLN A 122 -38.71 -27.28 -28.89
CA GLN A 122 -39.13 -26.01 -28.32
C GLN A 122 -38.69 -25.85 -26.86
N ILE A 123 -38.69 -26.92 -26.06
CA ILE A 123 -38.17 -26.91 -24.70
C ILE A 123 -36.65 -26.69 -24.66
N ALA A 124 -35.92 -27.31 -25.58
CA ALA A 124 -34.47 -27.13 -25.69
C ALA A 124 -34.11 -25.69 -26.08
N LEU A 125 -34.82 -25.10 -27.06
CA LEU A 125 -34.64 -23.70 -27.47
C LEU A 125 -34.89 -22.72 -26.32
N GLN A 126 -36.01 -22.91 -25.59
CA GLN A 126 -36.33 -22.07 -24.44
C GLN A 126 -35.25 -22.16 -23.33
N LYS A 127 -34.76 -23.35 -23.01
CA LYS A 127 -33.69 -23.53 -22.04
C LYS A 127 -32.39 -22.82 -22.45
N LEU A 128 -32.03 -22.89 -23.74
CA LEU A 128 -30.82 -22.20 -24.25
C LEU A 128 -30.97 -20.68 -24.21
N GLN A 129 -32.17 -20.17 -24.56
CA GLN A 129 -32.46 -18.73 -24.51
C GLN A 129 -32.35 -18.20 -23.07
N ASN A 130 -33.00 -18.87 -22.11
CA ASN A 130 -32.95 -18.48 -20.71
C ASN A 130 -31.49 -18.50 -20.17
N LYS A 131 -30.72 -19.52 -20.53
CA LYS A 131 -29.32 -19.63 -20.13
C LYS A 131 -28.46 -18.49 -20.71
N LEU A 132 -28.72 -18.09 -21.95
CA LEU A 132 -28.00 -16.98 -22.59
C LEU A 132 -28.35 -15.65 -21.91
N GLU A 133 -29.63 -15.41 -21.59
CA GLU A 133 -30.08 -14.21 -20.88
C GLU A 133 -29.42 -14.13 -19.48
N GLU A 134 -29.41 -15.25 -18.74
CA GLU A 134 -28.74 -15.33 -17.44
C GLU A 134 -27.22 -15.03 -17.53
N GLN A 135 -26.53 -15.60 -18.53
CA GLN A 135 -25.11 -15.35 -18.76
C GLN A 135 -24.84 -13.88 -19.13
N ASN A 136 -25.68 -13.29 -19.97
CA ASN A 136 -25.55 -11.88 -20.34
C ASN A 136 -25.77 -10.95 -19.13
N ALA A 137 -26.78 -11.24 -18.29
CA ALA A 137 -27.02 -10.46 -17.07
C ALA A 137 -25.83 -10.54 -16.10
N LEU A 138 -25.27 -11.74 -15.90
CA LEU A 138 -24.09 -11.94 -15.06
C LEU A 138 -22.87 -11.21 -15.60
N LEU A 139 -22.66 -11.25 -16.93
CA LEU A 139 -21.55 -10.55 -17.58
C LEU A 139 -21.67 -9.03 -17.40
N GLN A 140 -22.86 -8.47 -17.61
CA GLN A 140 -23.11 -7.04 -17.39
C GLN A 140 -22.87 -6.63 -15.94
N GLN A 141 -23.33 -7.43 -14.99
CA GLN A 141 -23.10 -7.19 -13.56
C GLN A 141 -21.59 -7.20 -13.24
N SER A 142 -20.85 -8.17 -13.77
CA SER A 142 -19.39 -8.26 -13.57
C SER A 142 -18.65 -7.05 -14.17
N GLN A 143 -19.01 -6.65 -15.38
CA GLN A 143 -18.43 -5.48 -16.04
C GLN A 143 -18.70 -4.19 -15.26
N SER A 144 -19.92 -3.99 -14.78
CA SER A 144 -20.31 -2.83 -13.97
C SER A 144 -19.53 -2.78 -12.65
N LEU A 145 -19.36 -3.93 -11.99
CA LEU A 145 -18.60 -4.02 -10.76
C LEU A 145 -17.12 -3.66 -10.97
N ILE A 146 -16.48 -4.21 -12.01
CA ILE A 146 -15.08 -3.91 -12.36
C ILE A 146 -14.90 -2.41 -12.63
N ALA A 147 -15.80 -1.82 -13.45
CA ALA A 147 -15.76 -0.39 -13.74
C ALA A 147 -15.91 0.47 -12.47
N SER A 148 -16.79 0.06 -11.56
CA SER A 148 -16.98 0.76 -10.28
C SER A 148 -15.75 0.69 -9.39
N ILE A 149 -15.08 -0.47 -9.31
CA ILE A 149 -13.84 -0.66 -8.54
C ILE A 149 -12.71 0.21 -9.12
N LEU A 150 -12.51 0.18 -10.43
CA LEU A 150 -11.49 0.99 -11.09
C LEU A 150 -11.72 2.49 -10.90
N ASN A 151 -12.97 2.95 -10.98
CA ASN A 151 -13.32 4.36 -10.80
C ASN A 151 -13.36 4.82 -9.34
N SER A 152 -13.35 3.90 -8.37
CA SER A 152 -13.20 4.24 -6.96
C SER A 152 -11.76 4.49 -6.52
N SER A 153 -10.78 4.11 -7.33
CA SER A 153 -9.36 4.40 -7.08
C SER A 153 -9.06 5.89 -7.23
N LEU A 154 -8.27 6.44 -6.32
CA LEU A 154 -7.72 7.79 -6.43
C LEU A 154 -6.52 7.85 -7.39
N ASP A 155 -5.92 6.70 -7.68
CA ASP A 155 -4.81 6.58 -8.61
C ASP A 155 -5.33 6.51 -10.05
N GLY A 156 -4.58 7.09 -10.97
CA GLY A 156 -4.80 6.85 -12.39
C GLY A 156 -4.46 5.41 -12.74
N ILE A 157 -5.42 4.71 -13.34
CA ILE A 157 -5.24 3.33 -13.79
C ILE A 157 -5.47 3.30 -15.29
N ALA A 158 -4.48 2.79 -16.01
CA ALA A 158 -4.59 2.58 -17.45
C ALA A 158 -4.04 1.23 -17.87
N ALA A 159 -4.55 0.72 -18.99
CA ALA A 159 -4.03 -0.48 -19.61
C ALA A 159 -3.79 -0.25 -21.10
N PHE A 160 -2.75 -0.89 -21.62
CA PHE A 160 -2.26 -0.70 -22.97
C PHE A 160 -2.04 -2.03 -23.67
N ALA A 161 -2.33 -2.06 -24.97
CA ALA A 161 -1.92 -3.13 -25.88
C ALA A 161 -0.69 -2.69 -26.66
N THR A 162 0.19 -3.62 -26.98
CA THR A 162 1.36 -3.33 -27.83
C THR A 162 0.96 -3.10 -29.27
N VAL A 163 1.65 -2.15 -29.91
CA VAL A 163 1.63 -1.94 -31.36
C VAL A 163 2.99 -2.35 -31.90
N ARG A 164 3.02 -3.36 -32.76
CA ARG A 164 4.27 -3.94 -33.28
C ARG A 164 4.41 -3.68 -34.79
N ASN A 165 5.64 -3.48 -35.23
CA ASN A 165 5.95 -3.38 -36.65
C ASN A 165 6.06 -4.77 -37.30
N GLN A 166 6.38 -4.83 -38.61
CA GLN A 166 6.57 -6.07 -39.36
C GLN A 166 7.70 -6.96 -38.81
N GLU A 167 8.67 -6.38 -38.11
CA GLU A 167 9.77 -7.09 -37.45
C GLU A 167 9.41 -7.53 -36.02
N ARG A 168 8.13 -7.41 -35.60
CA ARG A 168 7.61 -7.71 -34.24
C ARG A 168 8.16 -6.82 -33.11
N LYS A 169 8.86 -5.73 -33.43
CA LYS A 169 9.31 -4.76 -32.43
C LYS A 169 8.17 -3.87 -31.99
N ILE A 170 8.09 -3.56 -30.70
CA ILE A 170 7.11 -2.61 -30.16
C ILE A 170 7.49 -1.21 -30.63
N VAL A 171 6.56 -0.55 -31.31
CA VAL A 171 6.74 0.81 -31.86
C VAL A 171 5.88 1.84 -31.15
N ASP A 172 4.76 1.40 -30.55
CA ASP A 172 3.85 2.23 -29.77
C ASP A 172 2.99 1.36 -28.83
N PHE A 173 2.13 1.98 -28.06
CA PHE A 173 1.13 1.33 -27.22
C PHE A 173 -0.24 1.96 -27.47
N GLN A 174 -1.29 1.16 -27.53
CA GLN A 174 -2.66 1.62 -27.70
C GLN A 174 -3.39 1.57 -26.37
N TRP A 175 -4.06 2.66 -26.01
CA TRP A 175 -4.90 2.73 -24.82
C TRP A 175 -6.10 1.79 -24.96
N ILE A 176 -6.26 0.85 -24.03
CA ILE A 176 -7.39 -0.09 -24.01
C ILE A 176 -8.34 0.13 -22.84
N LEU A 177 -7.85 0.73 -21.75
CA LEU A 177 -8.64 1.05 -20.58
C LEU A 177 -8.03 2.23 -19.85
N VAL A 178 -8.89 3.11 -19.34
CA VAL A 178 -8.53 4.16 -18.38
C VAL A 178 -9.65 4.30 -17.35
N ASN A 179 -9.30 4.63 -16.10
CA ASN A 179 -10.30 4.99 -15.10
C ASN A 179 -10.50 6.51 -15.04
N HIS A 180 -11.51 6.96 -14.32
CA HIS A 180 -11.84 8.39 -14.21
C HIS A 180 -10.71 9.25 -13.59
N SER A 181 -9.88 8.68 -12.69
CA SER A 181 -8.79 9.41 -12.05
C SER A 181 -7.68 9.82 -13.00
N VAL A 182 -7.53 9.15 -14.15
CA VAL A 182 -6.62 9.56 -15.23
C VAL A 182 -6.96 10.96 -15.73
N GLU A 183 -8.25 11.29 -15.88
CA GLU A 183 -8.70 12.62 -16.33
C GLU A 183 -8.25 13.72 -15.37
N ALA A 184 -8.38 13.48 -14.06
CA ALA A 184 -8.00 14.46 -13.04
C ALA A 184 -6.47 14.64 -12.93
N ILE A 185 -5.69 13.59 -13.20
CA ILE A 185 -4.22 13.61 -13.06
C ILE A 185 -3.56 14.13 -14.33
N LEU A 186 -4.08 13.77 -15.52
CA LEU A 186 -3.46 14.09 -16.82
C LEU A 186 -4.20 15.18 -17.60
N ASP A 187 -5.34 15.68 -17.11
CA ASP A 187 -6.22 16.65 -17.78
C ASP A 187 -6.63 16.20 -19.20
N LEU A 188 -6.87 14.89 -19.36
CA LEU A 188 -7.24 14.26 -20.63
C LEU A 188 -8.52 13.43 -20.42
N LYS A 189 -9.51 13.58 -21.31
CA LYS A 189 -10.78 12.83 -21.20
C LYS A 189 -10.59 11.36 -21.55
N SER A 190 -11.05 10.46 -20.69
CA SER A 190 -10.93 9.01 -20.86
C SER A 190 -11.58 8.50 -22.16
N GLU A 191 -12.73 9.07 -22.54
CA GLU A 191 -13.45 8.71 -23.77
C GLU A 191 -12.66 9.04 -25.04
N GLU A 192 -11.76 10.01 -24.97
CA GLU A 192 -10.93 10.45 -26.09
C GLU A 192 -9.60 9.67 -26.19
N LEU A 193 -9.19 8.98 -25.11
CA LEU A 193 -7.92 8.25 -25.06
C LEU A 193 -8.04 6.81 -25.56
N VAL A 194 -9.13 6.10 -25.21
CA VAL A 194 -9.27 4.70 -25.59
C VAL A 194 -9.27 4.51 -27.10
N GLY A 195 -8.39 3.65 -27.58
CA GLY A 195 -8.18 3.39 -29.01
C GLY A 195 -7.09 4.24 -29.67
N LYS A 196 -6.62 5.33 -29.04
CA LYS A 196 -5.50 6.13 -29.53
C LYS A 196 -4.14 5.54 -29.15
N TYR A 197 -3.07 6.09 -29.70
CA TYR A 197 -1.70 5.65 -29.43
C TYR A 197 -1.04 6.53 -28.36
N LEU A 198 -0.21 5.89 -27.52
CA LEU A 198 0.45 6.54 -26.39
C LEU A 198 1.35 7.71 -26.85
N LEU A 199 2.16 7.48 -27.89
CA LEU A 199 3.11 8.49 -28.35
C LEU A 199 2.46 9.64 -29.15
N GLU A 200 1.22 9.48 -29.63
CA GLU A 200 0.44 10.57 -30.22
C GLU A 200 -0.04 11.54 -29.13
N GLU A 201 -0.56 11.01 -28.03
CA GLU A 201 -1.09 11.84 -26.94
C GLU A 201 0.02 12.31 -25.99
N MET A 202 1.06 11.50 -25.82
CA MET A 202 2.17 11.73 -24.90
C MET A 202 3.56 11.54 -25.55
N PRO A 203 3.93 12.39 -26.53
CA PRO A 203 5.18 12.24 -27.30
C PRO A 203 6.44 12.34 -26.45
N LEU A 204 6.37 12.99 -25.28
CA LEU A 204 7.50 13.12 -24.37
C LEU A 204 7.94 11.79 -23.75
N HIS A 205 7.07 10.77 -23.68
CA HIS A 205 7.43 9.45 -23.14
C HIS A 205 8.62 8.81 -23.85
N ARG A 206 8.81 9.08 -25.15
CA ARG A 206 9.98 8.62 -25.89
C ARG A 206 11.24 9.41 -25.53
N LYS A 207 11.13 10.71 -25.29
CA LYS A 207 12.29 11.58 -24.99
C LYS A 207 12.81 11.40 -23.56
N ASN A 208 11.91 11.14 -22.61
CA ASN A 208 12.22 11.03 -21.19
C ASN A 208 12.53 9.57 -20.75
N GLY A 209 12.53 8.62 -21.68
CA GLY A 209 12.86 7.21 -21.43
C GLY A 209 11.73 6.35 -20.86
N LEU A 210 10.57 6.92 -20.56
CA LEU A 210 9.46 6.17 -19.95
C LEU A 210 8.88 5.13 -20.92
N PHE A 211 8.88 5.42 -22.23
CA PHE A 211 8.48 4.47 -23.26
C PHE A 211 9.35 3.21 -23.25
N ASP A 212 10.66 3.35 -23.15
CA ASP A 212 11.61 2.24 -23.14
C ASP A 212 11.45 1.37 -21.88
N LEU A 213 11.13 1.99 -20.74
CA LEU A 213 10.79 1.28 -19.51
C LEU A 213 9.52 0.43 -19.68
N TYR A 214 8.48 0.96 -20.32
CA TYR A 214 7.27 0.17 -20.62
C TYR A 214 7.53 -0.97 -21.61
N VAL A 215 8.38 -0.75 -22.62
CA VAL A 215 8.85 -1.82 -23.50
C VAL A 215 9.54 -2.93 -22.69
N SER A 216 10.42 -2.54 -21.77
CA SER A 216 11.11 -3.51 -20.89
C SER A 216 10.12 -4.33 -20.06
N VAL A 217 9.09 -3.70 -19.44
CA VAL A 217 8.05 -4.40 -18.68
C VAL A 217 7.35 -5.47 -19.54
N VAL A 218 7.02 -5.16 -20.79
CA VAL A 218 6.34 -6.10 -21.67
C VAL A 218 7.27 -7.25 -22.13
N GLU A 219 8.51 -6.91 -22.46
CA GLU A 219 9.48 -7.88 -23.01
C GLU A 219 10.02 -8.83 -21.92
N THR A 220 10.39 -8.29 -20.73
CA THR A 220 10.98 -9.07 -19.64
C THR A 220 9.94 -9.65 -18.70
N GLY A 221 8.80 -8.98 -18.53
CA GLY A 221 7.79 -9.31 -17.51
C GLY A 221 8.13 -8.81 -16.11
N GLU A 222 9.24 -8.12 -15.91
CA GLU A 222 9.61 -7.52 -14.61
C GLU A 222 8.78 -6.27 -14.36
N PRO A 223 8.19 -6.12 -13.15
CA PRO A 223 7.44 -4.92 -12.79
C PRO A 223 8.33 -3.67 -12.75
N LEU A 224 7.79 -2.54 -13.16
CA LEU A 224 8.39 -1.22 -12.97
C LEU A 224 7.76 -0.56 -11.75
N ASP A 225 8.58 -0.01 -10.85
CA ASP A 225 8.16 0.93 -9.79
C ASP A 225 9.17 2.07 -9.77
N THR A 226 8.71 3.29 -10.09
CA THR A 226 9.60 4.45 -10.19
C THR A 226 8.87 5.74 -9.88
N GLU A 227 9.59 6.72 -9.35
CA GLU A 227 9.13 8.09 -9.20
C GLU A 227 9.61 8.92 -10.39
N PHE A 228 8.69 9.63 -11.01
CA PHE A 228 8.96 10.34 -12.23
C PHE A 228 8.45 11.80 -12.14
N TYR A 229 9.30 12.76 -12.49
CA TYR A 229 8.89 14.16 -12.63
C TYR A 229 8.32 14.39 -14.02
N TYR A 230 7.06 14.77 -14.06
CA TYR A 230 6.31 14.95 -15.29
C TYR A 230 6.09 16.44 -15.57
N GLU A 231 6.61 16.91 -16.70
CA GLU A 231 6.47 18.29 -17.17
C GLU A 231 6.04 18.28 -18.63
N GLN A 232 4.87 18.79 -18.93
CA GLN A 232 4.32 18.89 -20.28
C GLN A 232 3.62 20.24 -20.44
N GLU A 233 3.62 20.82 -21.64
CA GLU A 233 3.07 22.16 -21.93
C GLU A 233 1.61 22.36 -21.47
N LYS A 234 0.84 21.28 -21.38
CA LYS A 234 -0.60 21.33 -21.03
C LYS A 234 -0.89 20.91 -19.59
N LEU A 235 0.10 20.40 -18.83
CA LEU A 235 -0.07 19.89 -17.47
C LEU A 235 0.77 20.68 -16.49
N SER A 236 0.22 20.98 -15.32
CA SER A 236 1.03 21.50 -14.23
C SER A 236 2.12 20.48 -13.87
N PRO A 237 3.39 20.92 -13.74
CA PRO A 237 4.47 20.03 -13.36
C PRO A 237 4.14 19.24 -12.09
N CYS A 238 4.32 17.93 -12.14
CA CYS A 238 3.97 17.07 -11.00
C CYS A 238 4.92 15.88 -10.87
N TRP A 239 5.04 15.37 -9.66
CA TRP A 239 5.69 14.10 -9.39
C TRP A 239 4.68 12.97 -9.42
N LEU A 240 4.95 11.95 -10.21
CA LEU A 240 4.15 10.74 -10.31
C LEU A 240 4.95 9.54 -9.82
N GLN A 241 4.37 8.74 -8.94
CA GLN A 241 4.83 7.38 -8.73
C GLN A 241 4.14 6.50 -9.76
N ILE A 242 4.91 5.77 -10.54
CA ILE A 242 4.47 4.95 -11.67
C ILE A 242 4.78 3.50 -11.36
N VAL A 243 3.75 2.66 -11.31
CA VAL A 243 3.90 1.21 -11.19
C VAL A 243 3.30 0.57 -12.44
N ALA A 244 4.12 -0.15 -13.21
CA ALA A 244 3.66 -0.84 -14.41
C ALA A 244 3.93 -2.34 -14.32
N VAL A 245 2.96 -3.15 -14.75
CA VAL A 245 3.04 -4.61 -14.76
C VAL A 245 2.59 -5.15 -16.12
N LYS A 246 3.20 -6.25 -16.54
CA LYS A 246 2.81 -6.91 -17.80
C LYS A 246 1.37 -7.41 -17.73
N LEU A 247 0.60 -7.16 -18.77
CA LEU A 247 -0.77 -7.63 -18.95
C LEU A 247 -0.94 -8.17 -20.36
N ASN A 248 -1.03 -9.50 -20.51
CA ASN A 248 -1.09 -10.20 -21.81
C ASN A 248 0.05 -9.75 -22.77
N ASP A 249 -0.29 -9.29 -23.99
CA ASP A 249 0.65 -8.61 -24.90
C ASP A 249 0.52 -7.09 -24.76
N GLY A 250 0.84 -6.60 -23.56
CA GLY A 250 0.78 -5.20 -23.19
C GLY A 250 1.15 -5.00 -21.73
N PHE A 251 0.68 -3.90 -21.13
CA PHE A 251 0.90 -3.63 -19.71
C PHE A 251 -0.27 -2.87 -19.10
N ALA A 252 -0.41 -2.99 -17.79
CA ALA A 252 -1.24 -2.11 -16.98
C ALA A 252 -0.33 -1.20 -16.16
N VAL A 253 -0.73 0.05 -15.98
CA VAL A 253 -0.01 1.04 -15.21
C VAL A 253 -0.94 1.72 -14.20
N THR A 254 -0.42 1.92 -12.99
CA THR A 254 -1.01 2.82 -12.01
C THR A 254 -0.06 4.00 -11.80
N PHE A 255 -0.61 5.19 -11.67
CA PHE A 255 0.17 6.39 -11.36
C PHE A 255 -0.53 7.23 -10.30
N HIS A 256 0.24 7.56 -9.28
CA HIS A 256 -0.18 8.34 -8.13
C HIS A 256 0.53 9.69 -8.11
N ASN A 257 -0.21 10.78 -7.89
CA ASN A 257 0.38 12.10 -7.76
C ASN A 257 1.00 12.28 -6.36
N ILE A 258 2.32 12.30 -6.30
CA ILE A 258 3.11 12.43 -5.08
C ILE A 258 3.70 13.84 -4.89
N THR A 259 3.23 14.84 -5.64
CA THR A 259 3.77 16.21 -5.61
C THR A 259 3.70 16.82 -4.19
N ALA A 260 2.55 16.67 -3.51
CA ALA A 260 2.38 17.18 -2.15
C ALA A 260 3.35 16.52 -1.16
N ARG A 261 3.62 15.21 -1.30
CA ARG A 261 4.61 14.49 -0.49
C ARG A 261 6.01 15.04 -0.75
N LYS A 262 6.42 15.20 -2.00
CA LYS A 262 7.74 15.73 -2.37
C LYS A 262 7.95 17.15 -1.88
N GLN A 263 6.94 18.01 -2.00
CA GLN A 263 6.99 19.37 -1.48
C GLN A 263 7.15 19.41 0.05
N ALA A 264 6.42 18.57 0.78
CA ALA A 264 6.55 18.48 2.22
C ALA A 264 7.93 17.93 2.65
N GLU A 265 8.49 16.95 1.92
CA GLU A 265 9.84 16.43 2.14
C GLU A 265 10.91 17.53 1.92
N GLU A 266 10.79 18.31 0.84
CA GLU A 266 11.70 19.43 0.53
C GLU A 266 11.59 20.56 1.55
N GLU A 267 10.37 20.93 1.96
CA GLU A 267 10.14 21.96 2.97
C GLU A 267 10.70 21.55 4.33
N LEU A 268 10.50 20.27 4.73
CA LEU A 268 11.07 19.73 5.96
C LEU A 268 12.61 19.72 5.91
N ALA A 269 13.20 19.30 4.79
CA ALA A 269 14.64 19.30 4.61
C ALA A 269 15.21 20.72 4.68
N ARG A 270 14.54 21.69 4.06
CA ARG A 270 14.92 23.11 4.10
C ARG A 270 14.81 23.68 5.50
N SER A 271 13.69 23.46 6.20
CA SER A 271 13.49 23.92 7.57
C SER A 271 14.53 23.34 8.52
N ASN A 272 14.87 22.05 8.38
CA ASN A 272 15.94 21.44 9.18
C ASN A 272 17.30 22.09 8.90
N ALA A 273 17.64 22.37 7.63
CA ALA A 273 18.88 23.04 7.27
C ALA A 273 18.97 24.47 7.82
N GLU A 274 17.86 25.23 7.77
CA GLU A 274 17.75 26.58 8.34
C GLU A 274 17.91 26.54 9.87
N LEU A 275 17.28 25.60 10.56
CA LEU A 275 17.41 25.41 12.01
C LEU A 275 18.85 25.07 12.43
N GLU A 276 19.52 24.18 11.68
CA GLU A 276 20.92 23.84 11.92
C GLU A 276 21.85 25.03 11.71
N GLN A 277 21.64 25.81 10.65
CA GLN A 277 22.40 27.03 10.40
C GLN A 277 22.18 28.08 11.50
N PHE A 278 20.94 28.28 11.94
CA PHE A 278 20.64 29.18 13.06
C PHE A 278 21.35 28.74 14.35
N ALA A 279 21.29 27.45 14.70
CA ALA A 279 21.99 26.91 15.87
C ALA A 279 23.51 27.14 15.79
N TYR A 280 24.10 26.99 14.60
CA TYR A 280 25.53 27.22 14.38
C TYR A 280 25.91 28.69 14.58
N VAL A 281 25.20 29.63 13.93
CA VAL A 281 25.49 31.08 14.00
C VAL A 281 25.28 31.60 15.43
N ALA A 282 24.14 31.26 16.05
CA ALA A 282 23.86 31.65 17.42
C ALA A 282 24.90 31.15 18.42
N SER A 283 25.36 29.93 18.25
CA SER A 283 26.41 29.34 19.10
C SER A 283 27.73 30.06 18.95
N HIS A 284 28.17 30.35 17.72
CA HIS A 284 29.41 31.11 17.46
C HIS A 284 29.34 32.50 18.08
N ASP A 285 28.24 33.20 17.92
CA ASP A 285 28.08 34.58 18.44
C ASP A 285 28.00 34.64 19.96
N LEU A 286 27.56 33.54 20.61
CA LEU A 286 27.60 33.40 22.07
C LEU A 286 28.97 33.03 22.64
N GLN A 287 29.82 32.36 21.90
CA GLN A 287 31.16 31.96 22.36
C GLN A 287 32.08 33.15 22.68
N ALA A 288 32.10 34.19 21.82
CA ALA A 288 32.99 35.33 21.98
C ALA A 288 32.74 36.14 23.27
N PRO A 289 31.49 36.54 23.59
CA PRO A 289 31.18 37.29 24.84
C PRO A 289 31.45 36.43 26.08
N LEU A 290 31.13 35.12 26.03
CA LEU A 290 31.39 34.20 27.14
C LEU A 290 32.88 34.04 27.45
N SER A 291 33.68 33.87 26.40
CA SER A 291 35.16 33.82 26.53
C SER A 291 35.72 35.09 27.16
N THR A 292 35.18 36.26 26.79
CA THR A 292 35.52 37.54 27.37
C THR A 292 35.18 37.60 28.86
N ILE A 293 33.94 37.20 29.25
CA ILE A 293 33.53 37.18 30.66
C ILE A 293 34.41 36.23 31.48
N ALA A 294 34.68 35.03 30.97
CA ALA A 294 35.52 34.04 31.63
C ALA A 294 36.95 34.58 31.84
N SER A 295 37.55 35.21 30.82
CA SER A 295 38.90 35.77 30.88
C SER A 295 39.01 36.89 31.91
N TYR A 296 38.07 37.84 31.91
CA TYR A 296 38.09 38.92 32.93
C TYR A 296 37.82 38.36 34.33
N ALA A 297 36.95 37.42 34.53
CA ALA A 297 36.74 36.80 35.84
C ALA A 297 37.99 36.04 36.32
N GLN A 298 38.71 35.32 35.44
CA GLN A 298 39.98 34.68 35.75
C GLN A 298 41.08 35.68 36.07
N LEU A 299 41.16 36.81 35.33
CA LEU A 299 42.12 37.86 35.61
C LEU A 299 41.86 38.51 36.97
N LEU A 300 40.58 38.74 37.35
CA LEU A 300 40.20 39.23 38.67
C LEU A 300 40.60 38.24 39.78
N GLU A 301 40.33 36.94 39.59
CA GLU A 301 40.76 35.89 40.53
C GLU A 301 42.25 35.87 40.72
N GLY A 302 43.03 35.86 39.61
CA GLY A 302 44.49 35.78 39.68
C GLY A 302 45.16 37.05 40.25
N ARG A 303 44.74 38.26 39.80
CA ARG A 303 45.40 39.52 40.13
C ARG A 303 45.01 40.12 41.48
N TYR A 304 43.78 39.84 41.91
CA TYR A 304 43.22 40.47 43.12
C TYR A 304 42.88 39.47 44.22
N ARG A 305 43.32 38.23 44.14
CA ARG A 305 42.99 37.14 45.07
C ARG A 305 43.23 37.52 46.53
N ASP A 306 44.31 38.21 46.83
CA ASP A 306 44.70 38.64 48.20
C ASP A 306 44.14 39.99 48.59
N LYS A 307 43.36 40.68 47.71
CA LYS A 307 42.82 42.03 47.91
C LYS A 307 41.33 42.09 48.02
N ILE A 308 40.63 40.97 47.79
CA ILE A 308 39.16 40.86 47.86
C ILE A 308 38.76 39.92 48.99
N ASP A 309 37.57 40.14 49.55
CA ASP A 309 37.05 39.29 50.61
C ASP A 309 36.63 37.89 50.08
N ALA A 310 36.42 36.95 51.01
CA ALA A 310 36.09 35.57 50.70
C ALA A 310 34.73 35.44 49.98
N ASN A 311 33.78 36.34 50.16
CA ASN A 311 32.49 36.33 49.49
C ASN A 311 32.61 36.83 48.06
N ALA A 312 33.36 37.90 47.81
CA ALA A 312 33.67 38.38 46.45
C ALA A 312 34.43 37.31 45.65
N MET A 313 35.37 36.57 46.26
CA MET A 313 36.06 35.45 45.63
C MET A 313 35.08 34.33 45.23
N LYS A 314 34.12 33.95 46.08
CA LYS A 314 33.09 32.96 45.75
C LYS A 314 32.23 33.42 44.57
N PHE A 315 31.92 34.72 44.47
CA PHE A 315 31.18 35.23 43.30
C PHE A 315 31.96 35.11 42.00
N ILE A 316 33.24 35.48 42.00
CA ILE A 316 34.12 35.37 40.87
C ILE A 316 34.26 33.92 40.43
N GLN A 317 34.45 32.98 41.35
CA GLN A 317 34.52 31.57 41.07
C GLN A 317 33.18 31.02 40.50
N LYS A 318 32.01 31.49 40.97
CA LYS A 318 30.73 31.15 40.38
C LYS A 318 30.58 31.69 38.96
N MET A 319 31.07 32.93 38.67
CA MET A 319 31.10 33.49 37.32
C MET A 319 31.97 32.68 36.40
N ILE A 320 33.18 32.30 36.77
CA ILE A 320 34.10 31.46 36.00
C ILE A 320 33.44 30.10 35.70
N LYS A 321 32.91 29.43 36.74
CA LYS A 321 32.21 28.14 36.57
C LYS A 321 30.99 28.24 35.64
N GLY A 322 30.23 29.31 35.74
CA GLY A 322 29.06 29.60 34.90
C GLY A 322 29.47 29.80 33.43
N SER A 323 30.51 30.60 33.18
CA SER A 323 31.01 30.89 31.84
C SER A 323 31.60 29.65 31.17
N VAL A 324 32.44 28.88 31.88
CA VAL A 324 32.99 27.61 31.35
C VAL A 324 31.90 26.60 31.02
N ARG A 325 30.87 26.54 31.87
CA ARG A 325 29.73 25.67 31.60
C ARG A 325 28.96 26.06 30.33
N MET A 326 28.66 27.37 30.17
CA MET A 326 27.96 27.85 28.97
C MET A 326 28.79 27.60 27.72
N GLN A 327 30.11 27.74 27.82
CA GLN A 327 31.02 27.40 26.74
C GLN A 327 30.87 25.90 26.35
N SER A 328 30.94 24.99 27.34
CA SER A 328 30.80 23.56 27.09
C SER A 328 29.42 23.21 26.51
N LEU A 329 28.33 23.88 26.95
CA LEU A 329 26.99 23.67 26.39
C LEU A 329 26.90 24.07 24.91
N ILE A 330 27.55 25.20 24.56
CA ILE A 330 27.61 25.69 23.18
C ILE A 330 28.46 24.77 22.31
N ASP A 331 29.61 24.30 22.82
CA ASP A 331 30.49 23.38 22.10
C ASP A 331 29.78 22.05 21.80
N ASP A 332 29.10 21.47 22.80
CA ASP A 332 28.33 20.22 22.65
C ASP A 332 27.12 20.41 21.70
N LEU A 333 26.45 21.58 21.71
CA LEU A 333 25.35 21.88 20.80
C LEU A 333 25.85 22.00 19.35
N LEU A 334 26.99 22.64 19.13
CA LEU A 334 27.64 22.70 17.83
C LEU A 334 28.06 21.31 17.33
N GLU A 335 28.58 20.48 18.22
CA GLU A 335 28.93 19.11 17.93
C GLU A 335 27.72 18.26 17.55
N TYR A 336 26.64 18.36 18.31
CA TYR A 336 25.34 17.74 17.99
C TYR A 336 24.82 18.15 16.62
N SER A 337 24.90 19.44 16.27
CA SER A 337 24.51 19.96 14.95
C SER A 337 25.38 19.42 13.82
N ARG A 338 26.69 19.25 14.04
CA ARG A 338 27.65 18.78 13.03
C ARG A 338 27.53 17.30 12.68
N VAL A 339 27.01 16.46 13.57
CA VAL A 339 26.84 15.01 13.34
C VAL A 339 26.08 14.73 12.04
N SER A 340 25.08 15.55 11.68
CA SER A 340 24.28 15.39 10.45
C SER A 340 24.98 15.84 9.17
N LYS A 341 25.98 16.74 9.25
CA LYS A 341 26.72 17.18 8.07
C LYS A 341 27.69 16.09 7.64
N LYS A 342 27.62 15.65 6.37
CA LYS A 342 28.56 14.73 5.72
C LYS A 342 29.98 15.25 5.85
N SER A 343 30.67 14.86 6.91
CA SER A 343 32.08 15.27 7.10
C SER A 343 33.08 14.29 6.50
N LYS A 344 32.73 12.99 6.43
CA LYS A 344 33.56 11.95 5.79
C LYS A 344 32.70 10.84 5.25
N ASP A 345 33.15 10.18 4.18
CA ASP A 345 32.58 8.93 3.72
C ASP A 345 32.81 7.83 4.77
N PHE A 346 31.88 6.93 4.89
CA PHE A 346 32.02 5.79 5.78
C PHE A 346 33.07 4.85 5.22
N GLU A 347 34.05 4.48 6.06
CA GLU A 347 35.13 3.59 5.70
C GLU A 347 35.27 2.43 6.71
N PRO A 348 35.92 1.32 6.31
CA PRO A 348 36.21 0.23 7.23
C PRO A 348 37.05 0.73 8.41
N THR A 349 36.49 0.61 9.62
CA THR A 349 37.09 1.17 10.84
C THR A 349 37.23 0.10 11.90
N ASP A 350 38.42 -0.12 12.41
CA ASP A 350 38.73 -1.08 13.47
C ASP A 350 38.29 -0.54 14.84
N CYS A 351 37.28 -1.14 15.44
CA CYS A 351 36.78 -0.74 16.76
C CYS A 351 37.79 -0.96 17.90
N ASN A 352 38.79 -1.81 17.72
CA ASN A 352 39.88 -1.94 18.70
C ASN A 352 40.73 -0.67 18.73
N GLN A 353 41.05 -0.07 17.59
CA GLN A 353 41.78 1.20 17.51
C GLN A 353 40.96 2.37 18.07
N ILE A 354 39.63 2.40 17.76
CA ILE A 354 38.69 3.38 18.34
C ILE A 354 38.73 3.33 19.87
N PHE A 355 38.68 2.12 20.44
CA PHE A 355 38.71 1.93 21.89
C PHE A 355 40.02 2.46 22.51
N GLU A 356 41.17 2.14 21.92
CA GLU A 356 42.47 2.63 22.42
C GLU A 356 42.55 4.16 22.35
N GLU A 357 42.06 4.79 21.28
CA GLU A 357 42.02 6.24 21.15
C GLU A 357 41.08 6.88 22.19
N ALA A 358 39.87 6.34 22.37
CA ALA A 358 38.93 6.81 23.40
C ALA A 358 39.53 6.70 24.82
N CYS A 359 40.19 5.60 25.14
CA CYS A 359 40.88 5.43 26.42
C CYS A 359 42.05 6.38 26.56
N GLY A 360 42.82 6.63 25.48
CA GLY A 360 43.86 7.61 25.43
C GLY A 360 43.37 9.02 25.78
N ASN A 361 42.27 9.45 25.18
CA ASN A 361 41.61 10.73 25.46
C ASN A 361 41.10 10.84 26.91
N LEU A 362 40.74 9.73 27.54
CA LEU A 362 40.24 9.66 28.92
C LEU A 362 41.33 9.27 29.94
N HIS A 363 42.61 9.14 29.57
CA HIS A 363 43.68 8.60 30.44
C HIS A 363 43.79 9.31 31.79
N LEU A 364 43.61 10.64 31.88
CA LEU A 364 43.66 11.39 33.12
C LEU A 364 42.47 11.05 34.03
N ALA A 365 41.27 10.90 33.44
CA ALA A 365 40.06 10.53 34.17
C ALA A 365 40.17 9.10 34.69
N ILE A 366 40.66 8.18 33.88
CA ILE A 366 40.88 6.75 34.23
C ILE A 366 41.85 6.67 35.42
N ARG A 367 42.99 7.33 35.34
CA ARG A 367 44.03 7.33 36.44
C ARG A 367 43.51 7.96 37.72
N LYS A 368 42.88 9.14 37.61
CA LYS A 368 42.35 9.89 38.78
C LYS A 368 41.30 9.10 39.56
N ASN A 369 40.47 8.36 38.87
CA ASN A 369 39.39 7.59 39.49
C ASN A 369 39.72 6.10 39.68
N GLN A 370 40.96 5.69 39.38
CA GLN A 370 41.43 4.29 39.47
C GLN A 370 40.51 3.33 38.69
N ALA A 371 39.97 3.79 37.54
CA ALA A 371 39.03 3.02 36.74
C ALA A 371 39.73 1.85 36.00
N THR A 372 39.09 0.69 36.00
CA THR A 372 39.51 -0.45 35.17
C THR A 372 38.63 -0.48 33.93
N VAL A 373 39.24 -0.30 32.75
CA VAL A 373 38.54 -0.33 31.46
C VAL A 373 39.09 -1.52 30.68
N SER A 374 38.19 -2.41 30.25
CA SER A 374 38.53 -3.63 29.52
C SER A 374 37.62 -3.84 28.32
N ARG A 375 38.05 -4.64 27.35
CA ARG A 375 37.24 -5.02 26.19
C ARG A 375 37.47 -6.47 25.79
N CYS A 376 36.50 -7.05 25.08
CA CYS A 376 36.71 -8.20 24.21
C CYS A 376 37.41 -7.80 22.90
N ASP A 377 37.60 -8.74 22.00
CA ASP A 377 38.01 -8.43 20.63
C ASP A 377 36.85 -7.78 19.87
N LEU A 378 37.04 -6.56 19.38
CA LEU A 378 35.99 -5.76 18.75
C LEU A 378 36.09 -5.86 17.22
N PRO A 379 34.94 -5.77 16.50
CA PRO A 379 34.91 -5.93 15.06
C PRO A 379 35.42 -4.69 14.31
N THR A 380 35.64 -4.89 13.00
CA THR A 380 35.72 -3.78 12.03
C THR A 380 34.32 -3.49 11.52
N VAL A 381 33.91 -2.23 11.54
CA VAL A 381 32.62 -1.74 11.07
C VAL A 381 32.81 -0.69 9.96
N ILE A 382 31.77 -0.45 9.16
CA ILE A 382 31.78 0.64 8.18
C ILE A 382 31.22 1.88 8.87
N GLY A 383 32.06 2.93 9.03
CA GLY A 383 31.62 4.13 9.73
C GLY A 383 32.64 5.28 9.71
N ASP A 384 32.27 6.38 10.36
CA ASP A 384 33.12 7.53 10.61
C ASP A 384 33.93 7.28 11.89
N CYS A 385 35.24 7.05 11.75
CA CYS A 385 36.14 6.76 12.86
C CYS A 385 36.03 7.80 13.99
N SER A 386 36.01 9.10 13.65
CA SER A 386 35.97 10.17 14.64
C SER A 386 34.70 10.20 15.45
N GLN A 387 33.57 9.93 14.81
CA GLN A 387 32.28 9.83 15.48
C GLN A 387 32.18 8.58 16.37
N MET A 388 32.72 7.45 15.92
CA MET A 388 32.75 6.24 16.74
C MET A 388 33.69 6.41 17.98
N VAL A 389 34.82 7.06 17.84
CA VAL A 389 35.69 7.44 19.00
C VAL A 389 34.87 8.27 20.00
N GLN A 390 34.06 9.21 19.53
CA GLN A 390 33.20 10.04 20.38
C GLN A 390 32.13 9.23 21.11
N VAL A 391 31.49 8.25 20.46
CA VAL A 391 30.51 7.36 21.12
C VAL A 391 31.18 6.61 22.26
N PHE A 392 32.33 5.97 22.01
CA PHE A 392 33.04 5.23 23.04
C PHE A 392 33.51 6.15 24.17
N GLN A 393 34.08 7.32 23.83
CA GLN A 393 34.52 8.30 24.81
C GLN A 393 33.41 8.80 25.71
N ASN A 394 32.20 9.09 25.14
CA ASN A 394 31.07 9.52 25.91
C ASN A 394 30.53 8.43 26.83
N LEU A 395 30.39 7.18 26.35
CA LEU A 395 29.91 6.08 27.18
C LEU A 395 30.89 5.71 28.28
N ILE A 396 32.17 5.56 27.97
CA ILE A 396 33.23 5.28 28.98
C ILE A 396 33.34 6.45 29.95
N GLY A 397 33.31 7.69 29.48
CA GLY A 397 33.35 8.90 30.31
C GLY A 397 32.18 8.99 31.30
N ASN A 398 30.95 8.63 30.85
CA ASN A 398 29.80 8.57 31.71
C ASN A 398 29.97 7.48 32.78
N ALA A 399 30.45 6.29 32.43
CA ALA A 399 30.70 5.20 33.38
C ALA A 399 31.74 5.60 34.46
N ILE A 400 32.79 6.33 34.10
CA ILE A 400 33.78 6.85 35.08
C ILE A 400 33.15 7.91 35.98
N LYS A 401 32.28 8.76 35.43
CA LYS A 401 31.68 9.89 36.12
C LYS A 401 30.58 9.50 37.09
N TYR A 402 29.69 8.60 36.69
CA TYR A 402 28.52 8.17 37.51
C TYR A 402 28.82 6.92 38.36
N ARG A 403 30.02 6.91 38.94
CA ARG A 403 30.50 5.82 39.81
C ARG A 403 29.91 5.86 41.22
N ARG A 404 29.99 4.75 41.92
CA ARG A 404 29.82 4.63 43.38
C ARG A 404 31.16 4.95 44.09
N ASP A 405 31.21 4.67 45.36
CA ASP A 405 32.45 4.82 46.14
C ASP A 405 33.56 3.87 45.71
N GLU A 406 33.22 2.75 45.10
CA GLU A 406 34.12 1.79 44.52
C GLU A 406 34.75 2.29 43.20
N PRO A 407 35.96 1.86 42.87
CA PRO A 407 36.56 2.16 41.55
C PRO A 407 35.68 1.70 40.41
N PRO A 408 35.57 2.52 39.34
CA PRO A 408 34.76 2.15 38.16
C PRO A 408 35.37 0.92 37.46
N ILE A 409 34.53 -0.06 37.16
CA ILE A 409 34.86 -1.23 36.34
C ILE A 409 33.98 -1.13 35.09
N ILE A 410 34.61 -1.01 33.91
CA ILE A 410 33.93 -0.78 32.65
C ILE A 410 34.39 -1.86 31.67
N HIS A 411 33.40 -2.50 31.03
CA HIS A 411 33.68 -3.57 30.08
C HIS A 411 32.92 -3.33 28.76
N LEU A 412 33.65 -3.31 27.63
CA LEU A 412 33.09 -3.29 26.29
C LEU A 412 33.07 -4.67 25.69
N ASN A 413 31.94 -5.03 25.11
CA ASN A 413 31.74 -6.25 24.35
C ASN A 413 31.06 -5.96 23.00
N ALA A 414 31.30 -6.82 22.01
CA ALA A 414 30.60 -6.82 20.74
C ALA A 414 30.19 -8.24 20.36
N GLU A 415 28.92 -8.41 20.02
CA GLU A 415 28.36 -9.69 19.60
C GLU A 415 27.79 -9.57 18.19
N ARG A 416 28.12 -10.55 17.35
CA ARG A 416 27.60 -10.61 15.98
C ARG A 416 26.19 -11.19 15.98
N ARG A 417 25.25 -10.47 15.38
CA ARG A 417 23.90 -10.92 15.07
C ARG A 417 23.75 -11.21 13.56
N GLU A 418 22.59 -11.58 13.12
CA GLU A 418 22.34 -11.92 11.71
C GLU A 418 22.53 -10.71 10.78
N THR A 419 22.08 -9.51 11.20
CA THR A 419 22.05 -8.29 10.39
C THR A 419 22.98 -7.19 10.89
N ASP A 420 23.45 -7.27 12.14
CA ASP A 420 24.18 -6.20 12.81
C ASP A 420 25.20 -6.72 13.84
N TRP A 421 26.04 -5.82 14.32
CA TRP A 421 26.85 -5.98 15.50
C TRP A 421 26.15 -5.32 16.68
N LEU A 422 25.95 -6.06 17.78
CA LEU A 422 25.50 -5.52 19.06
C LEU A 422 26.71 -5.20 19.93
N PHE A 423 26.92 -3.92 20.21
CA PHE A 423 27.90 -3.44 21.18
C PHE A 423 27.22 -3.26 22.54
N SER A 424 27.96 -3.56 23.62
CA SER A 424 27.53 -3.29 24.99
C SER A 424 28.68 -2.66 25.78
N VAL A 425 28.33 -1.62 26.57
CA VAL A 425 29.23 -0.95 27.51
C VAL A 425 28.62 -1.08 28.90
N SER A 426 29.19 -1.95 29.73
CA SER A 426 28.72 -2.20 31.08
C SER A 426 29.56 -1.46 32.12
N ASP A 427 28.93 -0.95 33.17
CA ASP A 427 29.57 -0.31 34.33
C ASP A 427 28.99 -0.80 35.67
N ASN A 428 29.75 -0.61 36.74
CA ASN A 428 29.35 -0.88 38.10
C ASN A 428 28.89 0.39 38.87
N GLY A 429 28.40 1.39 38.14
CA GLY A 429 28.03 2.71 38.69
C GLY A 429 26.75 2.75 39.48
N ILE A 430 26.21 3.97 39.67
CA ILE A 430 24.99 4.22 40.46
C ILE A 430 23.71 3.66 39.84
N GLY A 431 23.76 3.33 38.54
CA GLY A 431 22.57 2.87 37.79
C GLY A 431 21.57 3.97 37.48
N ILE A 432 20.55 3.64 36.71
CA ILE A 432 19.51 4.55 36.20
C ILE A 432 18.13 3.94 36.53
N ASP A 433 17.20 4.74 37.04
CA ASP A 433 15.82 4.29 37.21
C ASP A 433 15.18 4.07 35.82
N SER A 434 14.52 2.93 35.63
CA SER A 434 13.89 2.54 34.36
C SER A 434 12.92 3.58 33.79
N LYS A 435 12.31 4.42 34.64
CA LYS A 435 11.44 5.53 34.22
C LYS A 435 12.18 6.60 33.39
N HIS A 436 13.49 6.61 33.44
CA HIS A 436 14.31 7.60 32.78
C HIS A 436 15.13 7.07 31.60
N SER A 437 15.03 5.77 31.29
CA SER A 437 15.83 5.12 30.25
C SER A 437 15.69 5.74 28.85
N GLU A 438 14.53 6.23 28.49
CA GLU A 438 14.33 6.94 27.20
C GLU A 438 14.71 8.43 27.30
N ARG A 439 14.51 9.03 28.46
CA ARG A 439 14.73 10.48 28.63
C ARG A 439 16.19 10.88 28.66
N ILE A 440 17.10 9.99 29.03
CA ILE A 440 18.54 10.30 29.11
C ILE A 440 19.19 10.60 27.76
N PHE A 441 18.54 10.22 26.65
CA PHE A 441 18.98 10.52 25.29
C PHE A 441 18.45 11.85 24.75
N GLN A 442 17.54 12.52 25.48
CA GLN A 442 17.04 13.84 25.09
C GLN A 442 18.08 14.93 25.43
N ILE A 443 18.14 15.94 24.56
CA ILE A 443 19.07 17.08 24.72
C ILE A 443 18.75 17.81 26.02
N PHE A 444 19.79 18.19 26.78
CA PHE A 444 19.73 18.90 28.08
C PHE A 444 19.08 18.09 29.23
N GLN A 445 18.79 16.83 29.05
CA GLN A 445 18.26 15.99 30.12
C GLN A 445 19.38 15.55 31.09
N ARG A 446 19.11 15.70 32.40
CA ARG A 446 20.01 15.31 33.49
C ARG A 446 19.17 14.70 34.60
N LEU A 447 19.66 13.60 35.20
CA LEU A 447 19.00 12.93 36.33
C LEU A 447 19.50 13.42 37.68
N HIS A 448 20.72 13.98 37.71
CA HIS A 448 21.39 14.45 38.93
C HIS A 448 21.66 15.95 38.88
N THR A 449 21.75 16.57 40.07
CA THR A 449 22.07 17.99 40.19
C THR A 449 23.50 18.28 39.76
N GLN A 450 23.79 19.55 39.45
CA GLN A 450 25.11 19.98 39.00
C GLN A 450 26.17 19.91 40.11
N GLU A 451 25.72 19.99 41.34
CA GLU A 451 26.63 19.93 42.51
C GLU A 451 27.15 18.48 42.71
N GLU A 452 26.38 17.48 42.28
CA GLU A 452 26.71 16.07 42.38
C GLU A 452 27.59 15.61 41.20
N TYR A 453 27.21 15.95 39.97
CA TYR A 453 27.93 15.52 38.76
C TYR A 453 28.04 16.63 37.71
N THR A 454 29.21 16.91 37.19
CA THR A 454 29.45 17.90 36.13
C THR A 454 29.01 17.36 34.79
N GLY A 455 28.45 18.22 33.88
CA GLY A 455 28.14 17.85 32.49
C GLY A 455 26.96 18.67 31.92
N THR A 456 26.83 18.61 30.63
CA THR A 456 25.88 19.39 29.84
C THR A 456 24.53 18.71 29.61
N GLY A 457 24.48 17.36 29.61
CA GLY A 457 23.31 16.57 29.27
C GLY A 457 23.09 16.40 27.76
N ILE A 458 24.12 16.62 26.92
CA ILE A 458 24.05 16.47 25.47
C ILE A 458 24.80 15.21 25.00
N GLY A 459 25.80 14.72 25.73
CA GLY A 459 26.68 13.63 25.29
C GLY A 459 25.93 12.35 24.86
N LEU A 460 24.89 11.90 25.60
CA LEU A 460 24.10 10.74 25.20
C LEU A 460 23.22 11.01 23.98
N ALA A 461 22.71 12.23 23.82
CA ALA A 461 21.98 12.63 22.61
C ALA A 461 22.91 12.65 21.38
N ILE A 462 24.19 13.03 21.54
CA ILE A 462 25.21 12.92 20.49
C ILE A 462 25.45 11.45 20.14
N CYS A 463 25.58 10.57 21.14
CA CYS A 463 25.73 9.12 20.90
C CYS A 463 24.55 8.57 20.09
N GLN A 464 23.32 8.90 20.48
CA GLN A 464 22.14 8.47 19.75
C GLN A 464 22.17 8.94 18.30
N LYS A 465 22.42 10.22 18.06
CA LYS A 465 22.47 10.79 16.70
C LYS A 465 23.58 10.17 15.84
N ILE A 466 24.74 9.88 16.43
CA ILE A 466 25.83 9.19 15.72
C ILE A 466 25.42 7.76 15.34
N VAL A 467 24.87 6.99 16.28
CA VAL A 467 24.46 5.61 16.06
C VAL A 467 23.33 5.54 15.01
N GLU A 468 22.33 6.42 15.10
CA GLU A 468 21.26 6.53 14.11
C GLU A 468 21.79 6.89 12.72
N ARG A 469 22.75 7.80 12.61
CA ARG A 469 23.42 8.11 11.33
C ARG A 469 24.11 6.90 10.71
N HIS A 470 24.66 6.00 11.54
CA HIS A 470 25.28 4.75 11.11
C HIS A 470 24.25 3.60 10.87
N GLY A 471 22.95 3.90 10.93
CA GLY A 471 21.89 2.94 10.68
C GLY A 471 21.60 1.99 11.86
N GLY A 472 22.07 2.33 13.06
CA GLY A 472 21.89 1.56 14.28
C GLY A 472 20.87 2.17 15.25
N GLN A 473 20.76 1.56 16.42
CA GLN A 473 19.94 2.02 17.54
C GLN A 473 20.75 1.95 18.83
N ILE A 474 20.46 2.84 19.81
CA ILE A 474 21.10 2.86 21.13
C ILE A 474 20.02 2.83 22.23
N TRP A 475 20.28 2.06 23.29
CA TRP A 475 19.40 1.98 24.46
C TRP A 475 20.19 1.63 25.71
N VAL A 476 19.53 1.62 26.88
CA VAL A 476 20.15 1.27 28.16
C VAL A 476 19.29 0.25 28.92
N GLU A 477 19.95 -0.69 29.57
CA GLU A 477 19.39 -1.56 30.59
C GLU A 477 20.11 -1.26 31.90
N SER A 478 19.37 -0.88 32.93
CA SER A 478 19.97 -0.48 34.20
C SER A 478 19.01 -0.66 35.35
N GLN A 479 19.58 -0.90 36.53
CA GLN A 479 18.88 -0.93 37.79
C GLN A 479 19.61 -0.01 38.78
N LEU A 480 18.86 0.81 39.50
CA LEU A 480 19.41 1.71 40.48
C LEU A 480 20.27 0.95 41.53
N GLY A 481 21.54 1.36 41.70
CA GLY A 481 22.49 0.72 42.59
C GLY A 481 23.21 -0.52 42.04
N ALA A 482 22.92 -0.95 40.81
CA ALA A 482 23.53 -2.14 40.18
C ALA A 482 24.41 -1.85 38.97
N GLY A 483 24.52 -0.55 38.56
CA GLY A 483 25.23 -0.13 37.36
C GLY A 483 24.32 -0.04 36.14
N ALA A 484 24.91 0.19 34.98
CA ALA A 484 24.20 0.30 33.72
C ALA A 484 24.91 -0.49 32.60
N ILE A 485 24.12 -0.93 31.59
CA ILE A 485 24.61 -1.48 30.36
C ILE A 485 24.01 -0.67 29.22
N PHE A 486 24.84 0.06 28.52
CA PHE A 486 24.45 0.76 27.30
C PHE A 486 24.66 -0.17 26.12
N TYR A 487 23.63 -0.36 25.32
CA TYR A 487 23.68 -1.14 24.10
C TYR A 487 23.54 -0.25 22.89
N PHE A 488 24.27 -0.56 21.81
CA PHE A 488 24.01 0.01 20.50
C PHE A 488 24.30 -0.98 19.38
N THR A 489 23.62 -0.81 18.27
CA THR A 489 23.81 -1.65 17.07
C THR A 489 24.48 -0.88 15.97
N LEU A 490 25.23 -1.60 15.12
CA LEU A 490 25.77 -1.09 13.85
C LEU A 490 25.53 -2.15 12.75
N PRO A 491 25.07 -1.77 11.55
CA PRO A 491 24.80 -2.71 10.47
C PRO A 491 26.03 -3.54 10.12
N TYR A 492 25.81 -4.85 9.90
CA TYR A 492 26.84 -5.72 9.35
C TYR A 492 26.84 -5.60 7.84
N ILE A 493 27.85 -4.97 7.27
CA ILE A 493 28.11 -4.95 5.84
C ILE A 493 29.19 -5.98 5.55
N LYS A 494 28.88 -6.97 4.71
CA LYS A 494 29.85 -7.96 4.29
C LYS A 494 30.90 -7.25 3.43
N LEU A 495 32.11 -7.12 3.96
CA LEU A 495 33.28 -6.54 3.27
C LEU A 495 33.72 -7.44 2.12
#